data_b550af3316dcd5fe8922fa50a5322d49
#
_entry.id   b550af3316dcd5fe8922fa50a5322d49
#
_cell.length_a   1.000
_cell.length_b   1.000
_cell.length_c   1.000
_cell.angle_alpha   90.00
_cell.angle_beta   90.00
_cell.angle_gamma   90.00
#
_symmetry.space_group_name_H-M   'P 1'
#
loop_
_entity.id
_entity.type
_entity.pdbx_description
1 polymer ?
#
loop_
_entity_poly.entity_id
_entity_poly.type
_entity_poly.pdbx_seq_one_letter_code
_entity_poly.pdbx_strand_id
1 'polypeptide(L)'
;REETQRMLNIYADFLENTLAMPVVKGQKTDKEKFNGAEETYTVECMMHDHKALQAGTSHYFGDGFAKAFDITFTGKDNQLHHPHQTSWGVSTRMIGGIIMTHGDDNGLVLPPRVAPIQAIVIPVAQHKPGVLDAAAALRDRLNAAGVRAKLDDSDKQPGWKFAQWE
;
A
#
# COMPACT_ATOMS: atom_id res chain seq x y z
N ARG A 1 11.46 -5.83 20.63
CA ARG A 1 11.66 -6.74 19.49
C ARG A 1 10.34 -7.22 18.89
N GLU A 2 9.38 -7.64 19.70
CA GLU A 2 8.06 -8.10 19.24
C GLU A 2 7.35 -7.04 18.38
N GLU A 3 7.34 -5.78 18.83
CA GLU A 3 6.74 -4.67 18.06
C GLU A 3 7.42 -4.45 16.72
N THR A 4 8.73 -4.61 16.64
CA THR A 4 9.50 -4.51 15.39
C THR A 4 9.05 -5.56 14.38
N GLN A 5 8.86 -6.81 14.81
CA GLN A 5 8.35 -7.90 13.96
C GLN A 5 6.89 -7.72 13.60
N ARG A 6 6.08 -7.25 14.54
CA ARG A 6 4.66 -6.94 14.31
C ARG A 6 4.49 -5.91 13.20
N MET A 7 5.24 -4.81 13.25
CA MET A 7 5.17 -3.76 12.24
C MET A 7 5.69 -4.23 10.88
N LEU A 8 6.75 -5.04 10.84
CA LEU A 8 7.20 -5.67 9.60
C LEU A 8 6.11 -6.51 8.93
N ASN A 9 5.37 -7.30 9.73
CA ASN A 9 4.29 -8.12 9.23
C ASN A 9 3.08 -7.29 8.75
N ILE A 10 2.75 -6.19 9.44
CA ILE A 10 1.70 -5.26 9.01
C ILE A 10 2.06 -4.65 7.64
N TYR A 11 3.33 -4.27 7.43
CA TYR A 11 3.77 -3.74 6.13
C TYR A 11 3.70 -4.80 5.03
N ALA A 12 4.13 -6.02 5.32
CA ALA A 12 4.04 -7.11 4.35
C ALA A 12 2.58 -7.39 3.97
N ASP A 13 1.69 -7.51 4.94
CA ASP A 13 0.25 -7.71 4.72
C ASP A 13 -0.37 -6.58 3.88
N PHE A 14 -0.04 -5.33 4.21
CA PHE A 14 -0.52 -4.18 3.44
C PHE A 14 -0.05 -4.20 1.99
N LEU A 15 1.24 -4.49 1.76
CA LEU A 15 1.81 -4.57 0.41
C LEU A 15 1.19 -5.71 -0.39
N GLU A 16 1.10 -6.90 0.19
CA GLU A 16 0.57 -8.08 -0.51
C GLU A 16 -0.95 -8.02 -0.71
N ASN A 17 -1.70 -7.73 0.35
CA ASN A 17 -3.16 -7.86 0.34
C ASN A 17 -3.90 -6.58 -0.06
N THR A 18 -3.28 -5.41 0.06
CA THR A 18 -3.91 -4.13 -0.33
C THR A 18 -3.33 -3.61 -1.64
N LEU A 19 -2.01 -3.61 -1.77
CA LEU A 19 -1.33 -3.10 -2.97
C LEU A 19 -1.06 -4.19 -4.02
N ALA A 20 -1.37 -5.46 -3.73
CA ALA A 20 -1.11 -6.62 -4.58
C ALA A 20 0.36 -6.70 -5.07
N MET A 21 1.30 -6.33 -4.20
CA MET A 21 2.73 -6.33 -4.45
C MET A 21 3.38 -7.45 -3.64
N PRO A 22 3.82 -8.56 -4.27
CA PRO A 22 4.53 -9.62 -3.55
C PRO A 22 5.82 -9.11 -2.91
N VAL A 23 6.06 -9.49 -1.66
CA VAL A 23 7.23 -9.02 -0.90
C VAL A 23 8.04 -10.16 -0.30
N VAL A 24 9.32 -9.88 -0.10
CA VAL A 24 10.22 -10.71 0.70
C VAL A 24 10.56 -9.94 1.98
N LYS A 25 10.41 -10.61 3.13
CA LYS A 25 10.85 -10.09 4.43
C LYS A 25 12.26 -10.59 4.73
N GLY A 26 13.10 -9.71 5.25
CA GLY A 26 14.46 -10.08 5.63
C GLY A 26 15.03 -9.20 6.73
N GLN A 27 16.09 -9.69 7.35
CA GLN A 27 16.92 -8.92 8.28
C GLN A 27 18.15 -8.40 7.51
N LYS A 28 18.42 -7.12 7.65
CA LYS A 28 19.61 -6.50 7.05
C LYS A 28 20.88 -6.95 7.77
N THR A 29 21.95 -7.08 7.01
CA THR A 29 23.28 -7.36 7.54
C THR A 29 23.79 -6.19 8.40
N ASP A 30 24.80 -6.43 9.22
CA ASP A 30 25.42 -5.39 10.06
C ASP A 30 25.95 -4.20 9.23
N LYS A 31 26.31 -4.44 7.98
CA LYS A 31 26.80 -3.43 7.06
C LYS A 31 25.73 -2.50 6.53
N GLU A 32 24.49 -2.99 6.43
CA GLU A 32 23.37 -2.29 5.78
C GLU A 32 22.28 -1.85 6.76
N LYS A 33 22.34 -2.34 8.00
CA LYS A 33 21.39 -1.93 9.04
C LYS A 33 21.51 -0.44 9.34
N PHE A 34 20.44 0.15 9.84
CA PHE A 34 20.43 1.55 10.28
C PHE A 34 21.46 1.75 11.41
N ASN A 35 22.27 2.80 11.29
CA ASN A 35 23.28 3.12 12.30
C ASN A 35 22.63 3.38 13.66
N GLY A 36 23.10 2.65 14.69
CA GLY A 36 22.54 2.70 16.04
C GLY A 36 21.41 1.71 16.29
N ALA A 37 20.89 1.01 15.27
CA ALA A 37 19.97 -0.09 15.48
C ALA A 37 20.72 -1.38 15.87
N GLU A 38 20.16 -2.12 16.78
CA GLU A 38 20.60 -3.50 17.06
C GLU A 38 20.21 -4.41 15.90
N GLU A 39 18.96 -4.27 15.43
CA GLU A 39 18.36 -5.04 14.34
C GLU A 39 17.59 -4.12 13.39
N THR A 40 17.74 -4.37 12.09
CA THR A 40 16.96 -3.72 11.04
C THR A 40 16.32 -4.78 10.16
N TYR A 41 15.02 -4.73 10.03
CA TYR A 41 14.24 -5.57 9.14
C TYR A 41 13.71 -4.76 7.97
N THR A 42 13.49 -5.43 6.85
CA THR A 42 13.01 -4.82 5.61
C THR A 42 11.95 -5.69 4.96
N VAL A 43 11.03 -5.06 4.26
CA VAL A 43 10.18 -5.68 3.25
C VAL A 43 10.60 -5.14 1.89
N GLU A 44 10.85 -6.03 0.94
CA GLU A 44 11.35 -5.68 -0.39
C GLU A 44 10.49 -6.32 -1.46
N CYS A 45 10.17 -5.54 -2.50
CA CYS A 45 9.38 -5.97 -3.65
C CYS A 45 10.32 -6.18 -4.84
N MET A 46 10.12 -7.26 -5.60
CA MET A 46 10.82 -7.47 -6.86
C MET A 46 10.16 -6.64 -7.97
N MET A 47 10.97 -5.83 -8.65
CA MET A 47 10.53 -5.03 -9.78
C MET A 47 10.72 -5.79 -11.11
N HIS A 48 10.13 -5.30 -12.19
CA HIS A 48 10.19 -5.92 -13.52
C HIS A 48 11.62 -6.03 -14.08
N ASP A 49 12.51 -5.13 -13.66
CA ASP A 49 13.94 -5.14 -14.02
C ASP A 49 14.79 -6.06 -13.14
N HIS A 50 14.15 -6.92 -12.34
CA HIS A 50 14.76 -7.86 -11.40
C HIS A 50 15.56 -7.21 -10.27
N LYS A 51 15.35 -5.91 -10.00
CA LYS A 51 15.90 -5.24 -8.82
C LYS A 51 14.89 -5.24 -7.68
N ALA A 52 15.40 -5.35 -6.47
CA ALA A 52 14.58 -5.25 -5.26
C ALA A 52 14.34 -3.78 -4.90
N LEU A 53 13.08 -3.40 -4.70
CA LEU A 53 12.68 -2.12 -4.15
C LEU A 53 12.43 -2.27 -2.65
N GLN A 54 13.20 -1.58 -1.82
CA GLN A 54 12.91 -1.50 -0.38
C GLN A 54 11.59 -0.74 -0.17
N ALA A 55 10.58 -1.47 0.30
CA ALA A 55 9.23 -0.95 0.46
C ALA A 55 8.96 -0.40 1.87
N GLY A 56 9.58 -0.97 2.88
CA GLY A 56 9.45 -0.51 4.27
C GLY A 56 10.53 -1.11 5.15
N THR A 57 10.78 -0.47 6.29
CA THR A 57 11.75 -0.93 7.29
C THR A 57 11.16 -0.88 8.69
N SER A 58 11.68 -1.75 9.55
CA SER A 58 11.37 -1.78 10.96
C SER A 58 12.66 -2.03 11.76
N HIS A 59 12.95 -1.12 12.70
CA HIS A 59 14.21 -1.11 13.45
C HIS A 59 13.94 -1.36 14.92
N TYR A 60 14.84 -2.12 15.54
CA TYR A 60 14.94 -2.24 16.97
C TYR A 60 16.25 -1.60 17.45
N PHE A 61 16.16 -0.62 18.34
CA PHE A 61 17.31 0.15 18.83
C PHE A 61 17.81 -0.30 20.19
N GLY A 62 17.09 -1.20 20.86
CA GLY A 62 17.37 -1.44 22.28
C GLY A 62 17.20 -0.16 23.09
N ASP A 63 18.06 0.07 24.06
CA ASP A 63 18.09 1.28 24.88
C ASP A 63 19.22 2.27 24.52
N GLY A 64 19.93 2.01 23.42
CA GLY A 64 21.12 2.77 23.04
C GLY A 64 20.85 4.27 22.85
N PHE A 65 19.84 4.63 22.07
CA PHE A 65 19.46 6.05 21.88
C PHE A 65 18.86 6.65 23.16
N ALA A 66 18.10 5.89 23.93
CA ALA A 66 17.57 6.35 25.19
C ALA A 66 18.69 6.74 26.18
N LYS A 67 19.74 5.97 26.25
CA LYS A 67 20.93 6.28 27.03
C LYS A 67 21.68 7.49 26.51
N ALA A 68 21.88 7.56 25.18
CA ALA A 68 22.59 8.66 24.55
C ALA A 68 21.89 10.02 24.73
N PHE A 69 20.56 10.02 24.77
CA PHE A 69 19.73 11.25 24.93
C PHE A 69 19.18 11.42 26.37
N ASP A 70 19.63 10.58 27.31
CA ASP A 70 19.17 10.58 28.71
C ASP A 70 17.63 10.52 28.85
N ILE A 71 16.99 9.70 28.01
CA ILE A 71 15.55 9.47 28.08
C ILE A 71 15.31 8.37 29.11
N THR A 72 14.58 8.70 30.19
CA THR A 72 14.27 7.75 31.26
C THR A 72 12.77 7.71 31.56
N PHE A 73 12.34 6.63 32.20
CA PHE A 73 11.00 6.50 32.78
C PHE A 73 11.10 5.79 34.13
N THR A 74 10.14 6.04 35.01
CA THR A 74 10.03 5.33 36.28
C THR A 74 9.30 4.02 36.07
N GLY A 75 9.97 2.90 36.31
CA GLY A 75 9.41 1.58 36.24
C GLY A 75 8.43 1.24 37.38
N LYS A 76 7.78 0.09 37.29
CA LYS A 76 6.88 -0.42 38.35
C LYS A 76 7.61 -0.72 39.66
N ASP A 77 8.92 -0.90 39.59
CA ASP A 77 9.85 -1.07 40.71
C ASP A 77 10.27 0.26 41.35
N ASN A 78 9.71 1.37 40.90
CA ASN A 78 10.02 2.73 41.31
C ASN A 78 11.49 3.14 41.07
N GLN A 79 12.14 2.51 40.07
CA GLN A 79 13.50 2.86 39.63
C GLN A 79 13.44 3.52 38.25
N LEU A 80 14.49 4.30 37.93
CA LEU A 80 14.66 4.90 36.61
C LEU A 80 15.24 3.88 35.62
N HIS A 81 14.60 3.76 34.49
CA HIS A 81 15.03 2.89 33.39
C HIS A 81 15.12 3.66 32.09
N HIS A 82 16.00 3.22 31.20
CA HIS A 82 15.99 3.69 29.80
C HIS A 82 15.03 2.82 28.98
N PRO A 83 14.09 3.42 28.20
CA PRO A 83 13.18 2.65 27.40
C PRO A 83 13.88 1.99 26.21
N HIS A 84 13.42 0.79 25.86
CA HIS A 84 13.75 0.19 24.56
C HIS A 84 12.92 0.87 23.48
N GLN A 85 13.54 1.17 22.36
CA GLN A 85 12.93 1.95 21.29
C GLN A 85 12.84 1.16 20.00
N THR A 86 11.78 1.42 19.25
CA THR A 86 11.59 0.93 17.88
C THR A 86 11.28 2.09 16.96
N SER A 87 11.63 1.95 15.69
CA SER A 87 11.24 2.88 14.63
C SER A 87 10.88 2.07 13.40
N TRP A 88 9.80 2.46 12.77
CA TRP A 88 9.31 1.78 11.59
C TRP A 88 8.64 2.77 10.66
N GLY A 89 8.73 2.52 9.36
CA GLY A 89 8.22 3.45 8.37
C GLY A 89 8.08 2.88 6.97
N VAL A 90 7.08 3.43 6.28
CA VAL A 90 6.90 3.38 4.84
C VAL A 90 6.82 4.81 4.33
N SER A 91 7.12 5.02 3.06
CA SER A 91 7.11 6.36 2.48
C SER A 91 6.30 6.39 1.18
N THR A 92 6.19 7.57 0.58
CA THR A 92 5.60 7.77 -0.75
C THR A 92 6.33 7.00 -1.87
N ARG A 93 7.48 6.37 -1.59
CA ARG A 93 8.11 5.37 -2.47
C ARG A 93 7.13 4.26 -2.90
N MET A 94 6.12 3.95 -2.06
CA MET A 94 5.08 2.98 -2.39
C MET A 94 4.26 3.36 -3.63
N ILE A 95 4.06 4.64 -3.89
CA ILE A 95 3.42 5.12 -5.12
C ILE A 95 4.25 4.71 -6.34
N GLY A 96 5.57 4.93 -6.29
CA GLY A 96 6.48 4.44 -7.32
C GLY A 96 6.47 2.92 -7.44
N GLY A 97 6.41 2.21 -6.31
CA GLY A 97 6.28 0.75 -6.27
C GLY A 97 5.03 0.24 -6.98
N ILE A 98 3.87 0.85 -6.74
CA ILE A 98 2.60 0.52 -7.42
C ILE A 98 2.73 0.73 -8.93
N ILE A 99 3.28 1.87 -9.35
CA ILE A 99 3.48 2.19 -10.77
C ILE A 99 4.39 1.16 -11.43
N MET A 100 5.52 0.84 -10.81
CA MET A 100 6.50 -0.11 -11.37
C MET A 100 6.02 -1.56 -11.35
N THR A 101 5.11 -1.91 -10.44
CA THR A 101 4.58 -3.29 -10.35
C THR A 101 3.37 -3.50 -11.25
N HIS A 102 2.49 -2.51 -11.38
CA HIS A 102 1.17 -2.66 -12.00
C HIS A 102 1.00 -1.83 -13.27
N GLY A 103 1.89 -0.88 -13.55
CA GLY A 103 1.84 -0.10 -14.78
C GLY A 103 2.29 -0.90 -15.99
N ASP A 104 1.77 -0.53 -17.17
CA ASP A 104 2.16 -1.02 -18.46
C ASP A 104 2.35 0.14 -19.46
N ASP A 105 2.54 -0.17 -20.75
CA ASP A 105 2.75 0.85 -21.79
C ASP A 105 1.51 1.73 -22.05
N ASN A 106 0.32 1.31 -21.62
CA ASN A 106 -0.92 2.07 -21.76
C ASN A 106 -1.20 2.96 -20.54
N GLY A 107 -0.57 2.70 -19.41
CA GLY A 107 -0.71 3.51 -18.20
C GLY A 107 -0.65 2.74 -16.90
N LEU A 108 -1.22 3.32 -15.85
CA LEU A 108 -1.24 2.75 -14.52
C LEU A 108 -2.49 1.90 -14.30
N VAL A 109 -2.29 0.61 -14.04
CA VAL A 109 -3.33 -0.30 -13.58
C VAL A 109 -3.31 -0.34 -12.05
N LEU A 110 -4.34 0.18 -11.41
CA LEU A 110 -4.42 0.18 -9.94
C LEU A 110 -5.03 -1.13 -9.42
N PRO A 111 -4.44 -1.71 -8.37
CA PRO A 111 -5.07 -2.84 -7.68
C PRO A 111 -6.49 -2.48 -7.22
N PRO A 112 -7.45 -3.41 -7.28
CA PRO A 112 -8.85 -3.11 -6.98
C PRO A 112 -9.08 -2.49 -5.60
N ARG A 113 -8.28 -2.86 -4.59
CA ARG A 113 -8.45 -2.34 -3.23
C ARG A 113 -8.12 -0.86 -3.11
N VAL A 114 -7.18 -0.35 -3.91
CA VAL A 114 -6.75 1.06 -3.89
C VAL A 114 -7.36 1.88 -5.04
N ALA A 115 -7.90 1.25 -6.07
CA ALA A 115 -8.55 1.95 -7.18
C ALA A 115 -9.74 2.78 -6.67
N PRO A 116 -9.80 4.10 -6.94
CA PRO A 116 -10.95 4.93 -6.57
C PRO A 116 -12.24 4.46 -7.23
N ILE A 117 -12.14 3.95 -8.46
CA ILE A 117 -13.20 3.35 -9.24
C ILE A 117 -12.75 1.93 -9.58
N GLN A 118 -13.55 0.93 -9.16
CA GLN A 118 -13.26 -0.48 -9.42
C GLN A 118 -13.97 -1.00 -10.68
N ALA A 119 -15.08 -0.38 -11.02
CA ALA A 119 -15.86 -0.73 -12.20
C ALA A 119 -16.49 0.53 -12.82
N ILE A 120 -16.39 0.64 -14.12
CA ILE A 120 -17.09 1.67 -14.90
C ILE A 120 -18.19 1.03 -15.74
N VAL A 121 -19.40 1.54 -15.63
CA VAL A 121 -20.53 1.12 -16.46
C VAL A 121 -20.66 2.09 -17.64
N ILE A 122 -20.46 1.59 -18.85
CA ILE A 122 -20.54 2.37 -20.07
C ILE A 122 -21.75 1.90 -20.90
N PRO A 123 -22.85 2.67 -20.95
CA PRO A 123 -24.00 2.30 -21.75
C PRO A 123 -23.71 2.44 -23.24
N VAL A 124 -23.84 1.34 -23.99
CA VAL A 124 -23.76 1.34 -25.46
C VAL A 124 -25.16 1.61 -26.01
N ALA A 125 -25.26 2.54 -27.00
CA ALA A 125 -26.54 2.98 -27.55
C ALA A 125 -27.48 3.59 -26.50
N GLN A 126 -26.98 4.47 -25.66
CA GLN A 126 -27.72 5.10 -24.54
C GLN A 126 -28.95 5.89 -24.96
N HIS A 127 -29.09 6.22 -26.26
CA HIS A 127 -30.27 6.86 -26.85
C HIS A 127 -31.49 5.94 -26.97
N LYS A 128 -31.31 4.61 -26.81
CA LYS A 128 -32.42 3.64 -26.85
C LYS A 128 -33.15 3.62 -25.50
N PRO A 129 -34.48 3.48 -25.50
CA PRO A 129 -35.29 3.42 -24.29
C PRO A 129 -34.77 2.30 -23.33
N GLY A 130 -34.69 2.60 -22.04
CA GLY A 130 -34.35 1.67 -20.99
C GLY A 130 -32.84 1.37 -20.81
N VAL A 131 -31.97 1.79 -21.74
CA VAL A 131 -30.54 1.50 -21.65
C VAL A 131 -29.90 2.25 -20.47
N LEU A 132 -30.17 3.54 -20.32
CA LEU A 132 -29.65 4.33 -19.20
C LEU A 132 -30.19 3.84 -17.85
N ASP A 133 -31.48 3.50 -17.78
CA ASP A 133 -32.10 2.97 -16.54
C ASP A 133 -31.46 1.64 -16.14
N ALA A 134 -31.23 0.74 -17.10
CA ALA A 134 -30.56 -0.53 -16.85
C ALA A 134 -29.10 -0.34 -16.40
N ALA A 135 -28.38 0.60 -17.01
CA ALA A 135 -27.01 0.93 -16.65
C ALA A 135 -26.92 1.54 -15.24
N ALA A 136 -27.83 2.44 -14.88
CA ALA A 136 -27.94 3.00 -13.54
C ALA A 136 -28.26 1.93 -12.51
N ALA A 137 -29.23 1.05 -12.79
CA ALA A 137 -29.56 -0.06 -11.92
C ALA A 137 -28.37 -1.03 -11.71
N LEU A 138 -27.59 -1.29 -12.76
CA LEU A 138 -26.38 -2.12 -12.63
C LEU A 138 -25.33 -1.44 -11.72
N ARG A 139 -25.04 -0.14 -11.95
CA ARG A 139 -24.14 0.63 -11.09
C ARG A 139 -24.60 0.57 -9.62
N ASP A 140 -25.89 0.75 -9.35
CA ASP A 140 -26.43 0.75 -7.98
C ASP A 140 -26.31 -0.63 -7.32
N ARG A 141 -26.55 -1.70 -8.08
CA ARG A 141 -26.34 -3.07 -7.61
C ARG A 141 -24.86 -3.34 -7.28
N LEU A 142 -23.93 -2.88 -8.10
CA LEU A 142 -22.48 -3.00 -7.84
C LEU A 142 -22.09 -2.24 -6.57
N ASN A 143 -22.57 -1.00 -6.40
CA ASN A 143 -22.32 -0.21 -5.20
C ASN A 143 -22.93 -0.85 -3.95
N ALA A 144 -24.12 -1.40 -4.04
CA ALA A 144 -24.77 -2.13 -2.94
C ALA A 144 -23.98 -3.40 -2.56
N ALA A 145 -23.28 -4.01 -3.50
CA ALA A 145 -22.39 -5.15 -3.27
C ALA A 145 -20.99 -4.74 -2.77
N GLY A 146 -20.74 -3.44 -2.49
CA GLY A 146 -19.45 -2.93 -1.99
C GLY A 146 -18.41 -2.64 -3.06
N VAL A 147 -18.77 -2.71 -4.35
CA VAL A 147 -17.89 -2.35 -5.47
C VAL A 147 -18.01 -0.85 -5.75
N ARG A 148 -16.90 -0.13 -5.76
CA ARG A 148 -16.88 1.31 -6.14
C ARG A 148 -17.11 1.45 -7.63
N ALA A 149 -18.38 1.49 -8.04
CA ALA A 149 -18.80 1.58 -9.43
C ALA A 149 -19.23 2.99 -9.81
N LYS A 150 -18.89 3.42 -11.02
CA LYS A 150 -19.32 4.68 -11.62
C LYS A 150 -20.05 4.41 -12.94
N LEU A 151 -21.02 5.23 -13.29
CA LEU A 151 -21.68 5.26 -14.58
C LEU A 151 -21.10 6.41 -15.41
N ASP A 152 -20.73 6.14 -16.65
CA ASP A 152 -20.42 7.18 -17.63
C ASP A 152 -21.62 7.37 -18.56
N ASP A 153 -22.51 8.27 -18.16
CA ASP A 153 -23.71 8.68 -18.90
C ASP A 153 -23.49 9.92 -19.78
N SER A 154 -22.22 10.32 -19.97
CA SER A 154 -21.89 11.43 -20.86
C SER A 154 -22.38 11.18 -22.28
N ASP A 155 -22.46 12.25 -23.07
CA ASP A 155 -22.88 12.23 -24.50
C ASP A 155 -21.77 11.74 -25.46
N LYS A 156 -20.62 11.37 -24.94
CA LYS A 156 -19.48 10.89 -25.74
C LYS A 156 -19.76 9.53 -26.36
N GLN A 157 -19.13 9.26 -27.49
CA GLN A 157 -19.22 7.97 -28.16
C GLN A 157 -18.57 6.85 -27.29
N PRO A 158 -19.09 5.60 -27.34
CA PRO A 158 -18.58 4.50 -26.53
C PRO A 158 -17.07 4.28 -26.67
N GLY A 159 -16.51 4.34 -27.87
CA GLY A 159 -15.07 4.20 -28.10
C GLY A 159 -14.23 5.25 -27.37
N TRP A 160 -14.71 6.50 -27.29
CA TRP A 160 -14.05 7.53 -26.51
C TRP A 160 -14.11 7.24 -25.02
N LYS A 161 -15.28 6.77 -24.53
CA LYS A 161 -15.44 6.39 -23.12
C LYS A 161 -14.51 5.25 -22.73
N PHE A 162 -14.38 4.21 -23.57
CA PHE A 162 -13.45 3.12 -23.33
C PHE A 162 -12.01 3.66 -23.19
N ALA A 163 -11.54 4.42 -24.17
CA ALA A 163 -10.18 4.99 -24.11
C ALA A 163 -9.96 5.97 -22.94
N GLN A 164 -11.01 6.63 -22.44
CA GLN A 164 -10.92 7.54 -21.28
C GLN A 164 -10.74 6.78 -19.96
N TRP A 165 -11.30 5.59 -19.85
CA TRP A 165 -11.33 4.81 -18.61
C TRP A 165 -10.32 3.66 -18.57
N GLU A 166 -9.69 3.36 -19.69
CA GLU A 166 -8.63 2.37 -19.82
C GLU A 166 -7.31 2.94 -19.28
#